data_5eff31fb06c188466b6632e175c3386b
#
_entry.id   5eff31fb06c188466b6632e175c3386b
#
_cell.length_a   1.000
_cell.length_b   1.000
_cell.length_c   1.000
_cell.angle_alpha   90.00
_cell.angle_beta   90.00
_cell.angle_gamma   90.00
#
_symmetry.space_group_name_H-M   'P 1'
#
loop_
_entity.id
_entity.type
_entity.pdbx_description
1 polymer ?
#
loop_
_entity_poly.entity_id
_entity_poly.type
_entity_poly.pdbx_seq_one_letter_code
_entity_poly.pdbx_strand_id
1 'polypeptide(L)'
;MLIRILVTCLFVAACSSEPENLRVWTPEDHAHPPDNLVDRNRVPQQERPDFTVGELLWQRNCARCHGTEGRGGPQVKLNFASAAWQDGIDDARIAQLITRGNPPMMPAFGELLTPEQIEELVEHVRTMAGGAE
;
A
#
# COMPACT_ATOMS: atom_id res chain seq x y z
N MET A 1 46.23 3.54 -63.92
CA MET A 1 46.51 3.85 -62.51
C MET A 1 45.37 3.37 -61.69
N LEU A 2 45.42 2.13 -61.16
CA LEU A 2 44.34 1.46 -60.46
C LEU A 2 44.45 1.75 -58.95
N ILE A 3 43.46 2.46 -58.40
CA ILE A 3 43.35 2.65 -56.98
C ILE A 3 42.45 1.51 -56.45
N ARG A 4 43.07 0.57 -55.73
CA ARG A 4 42.41 -0.48 -54.98
C ARG A 4 41.88 0.14 -53.68
N ILE A 5 40.54 0.26 -53.58
CA ILE A 5 39.88 0.58 -52.33
C ILE A 5 39.71 -0.70 -51.53
N LEU A 6 40.50 -0.85 -50.47
CA LEU A 6 40.35 -1.90 -49.47
C LEU A 6 39.17 -1.51 -48.56
N VAL A 7 38.02 -2.16 -48.77
CA VAL A 7 36.90 -2.08 -47.84
C VAL A 7 37.19 -3.04 -46.69
N THR A 8 37.59 -2.47 -45.58
CA THR A 8 37.76 -3.20 -44.33
C THR A 8 36.37 -3.40 -43.71
N CYS A 9 35.83 -4.61 -43.86
CA CYS A 9 34.62 -5.01 -43.09
C CYS A 9 34.98 -5.10 -41.61
N LEU A 10 34.56 -4.10 -40.85
CA LEU A 10 34.49 -4.20 -39.39
C LEU A 10 33.30 -5.11 -39.03
N PHE A 11 33.60 -6.33 -38.67
CA PHE A 11 32.64 -7.20 -38.00
C PHE A 11 32.38 -6.62 -36.62
N VAL A 12 31.24 -5.95 -36.48
CA VAL A 12 30.65 -5.66 -35.17
C VAL A 12 30.14 -7.00 -34.67
N ALA A 13 30.89 -7.63 -33.76
CA ALA A 13 30.40 -8.73 -32.96
C ALA A 13 29.32 -8.18 -32.07
N ALA A 14 28.06 -8.33 -32.48
CA ALA A 14 26.93 -8.13 -31.63
C ALA A 14 27.04 -9.11 -30.47
N CYS A 15 27.36 -8.62 -29.28
CA CYS A 15 27.21 -9.38 -28.05
C CYS A 15 25.72 -9.71 -27.89
N SER A 16 25.31 -10.87 -28.38
CA SER A 16 24.09 -11.51 -27.99
C SER A 16 24.31 -12.08 -26.58
N SER A 17 24.23 -11.26 -25.55
CA SER A 17 24.05 -11.77 -24.22
C SER A 17 22.59 -12.23 -24.12
N GLU A 18 22.36 -13.47 -24.51
CA GLU A 18 21.13 -14.15 -24.12
C GLU A 18 21.08 -14.15 -22.58
N PRO A 19 19.96 -13.76 -21.97
CA PRO A 19 19.84 -13.87 -20.53
C PRO A 19 19.83 -15.35 -20.17
N GLU A 20 20.99 -15.84 -19.71
CA GLU A 20 21.25 -17.26 -19.37
C GLU A 20 20.37 -17.79 -18.22
N ASN A 21 19.40 -17.04 -17.72
CA ASN A 21 18.63 -17.45 -16.56
C ASN A 21 17.11 -17.28 -16.67
N LEU A 22 16.58 -17.27 -17.91
CA LEU A 22 15.14 -17.50 -18.08
C LEU A 22 14.82 -18.99 -17.88
N ARG A 23 14.98 -19.46 -16.65
CA ARG A 23 14.54 -20.78 -16.28
C ARG A 23 13.01 -20.82 -16.34
N VAL A 24 12.48 -21.60 -17.27
CA VAL A 24 11.06 -21.91 -17.31
C VAL A 24 10.73 -22.79 -16.10
N TRP A 25 9.84 -22.35 -15.25
CA TRP A 25 9.35 -23.11 -14.10
C TRP A 25 8.60 -24.36 -14.59
N THR A 26 9.00 -25.50 -14.08
CA THR A 26 8.37 -26.78 -14.37
C THR A 26 7.59 -27.27 -13.15
N PRO A 27 6.63 -28.23 -13.31
CA PRO A 27 5.93 -28.80 -12.17
C PRO A 27 6.85 -29.41 -11.09
N GLU A 28 8.04 -29.90 -11.48
CA GLU A 28 9.03 -30.46 -10.56
C GLU A 28 9.66 -29.38 -9.67
N ASP A 29 9.74 -28.16 -10.13
CA ASP A 29 10.28 -27.03 -9.34
C ASP A 29 9.39 -26.70 -8.14
N HIS A 30 8.12 -27.08 -8.16
CA HIS A 30 7.21 -26.93 -7.03
C HIS A 30 7.43 -28.03 -5.96
N ALA A 31 7.90 -29.20 -6.37
CA ALA A 31 8.19 -30.30 -5.46
C ALA A 31 9.53 -30.12 -4.74
N HIS A 32 10.50 -29.46 -5.40
CA HIS A 32 11.83 -29.20 -4.88
C HIS A 32 12.21 -27.73 -5.16
N PRO A 33 11.72 -26.79 -4.33
CA PRO A 33 12.12 -25.40 -4.49
C PRO A 33 13.66 -25.30 -4.38
N PRO A 34 14.31 -24.57 -5.29
CA PRO A 34 15.76 -24.43 -5.24
C PRO A 34 16.22 -23.87 -3.89
N ASP A 35 17.31 -24.43 -3.37
CA ASP A 35 17.86 -24.11 -2.03
C ASP A 35 18.21 -22.61 -1.84
N ASN A 36 18.23 -21.83 -2.92
CA ASN A 36 18.42 -20.38 -2.89
C ASN A 36 17.13 -19.58 -2.77
N LEU A 37 15.95 -20.23 -2.77
CA LEU A 37 14.74 -19.54 -2.37
C LEU A 37 14.90 -19.18 -0.91
N VAL A 38 14.74 -17.90 -0.69
CA VAL A 38 14.86 -17.21 0.60
C VAL A 38 14.40 -18.11 1.74
N ASP A 39 15.36 -18.58 2.54
CA ASP A 39 15.06 -19.24 3.80
C ASP A 39 14.15 -18.31 4.59
N ARG A 40 12.87 -18.68 4.72
CA ARG A 40 11.87 -17.88 5.45
C ARG A 40 12.27 -17.67 6.92
N ASN A 41 13.21 -18.48 7.42
CA ASN A 41 13.81 -18.31 8.74
C ASN A 41 15.02 -17.36 8.70
N ARG A 42 15.54 -17.02 7.51
CA ARG A 42 16.63 -16.07 7.28
C ARG A 42 16.19 -14.69 6.86
N VAL A 43 14.94 -14.51 6.46
CA VAL A 43 14.41 -13.15 6.36
C VAL A 43 14.54 -12.57 7.75
N PRO A 44 15.39 -11.53 7.96
CA PRO A 44 15.32 -10.78 9.20
C PRO A 44 13.83 -10.53 9.39
N GLN A 45 13.29 -10.97 10.52
CA GLN A 45 11.96 -10.55 10.90
C GLN A 45 12.09 -9.04 11.08
N GLN A 46 12.01 -8.32 9.98
CA GLN A 46 11.69 -6.91 10.06
C GLN A 46 10.44 -6.89 10.91
N GLU A 47 10.62 -6.36 12.12
CA GLU A 47 9.50 -6.07 13.00
C GLU A 47 8.44 -5.46 12.10
N ARG A 48 7.43 -6.25 11.79
CA ARG A 48 6.29 -5.70 11.05
C ARG A 48 5.77 -4.65 12.01
N PRO A 49 5.70 -3.40 11.59
CA PRO A 49 5.09 -2.41 12.45
C PRO A 49 3.76 -2.99 12.91
N ASP A 50 3.55 -3.05 14.23
CA ASP A 50 2.33 -3.56 14.84
C ASP A 50 1.19 -2.60 14.53
N PHE A 51 0.70 -2.65 13.29
CA PHE A 51 -0.48 -1.90 12.89
C PHE A 51 -1.70 -2.49 13.56
N THR A 52 -2.48 -1.64 14.20
CA THR A 52 -3.81 -2.04 14.67
C THR A 52 -4.73 -2.35 13.50
N VAL A 53 -5.79 -3.09 13.76
CA VAL A 53 -6.82 -3.37 12.74
C VAL A 53 -7.41 -2.06 12.22
N GLY A 54 -7.70 -1.11 13.11
CA GLY A 54 -8.21 0.21 12.75
C GLY A 54 -7.28 0.98 11.83
N GLU A 55 -5.97 0.96 12.11
CA GLU A 55 -4.96 1.62 11.27
C GLU A 55 -4.89 0.99 9.86
N LEU A 56 -4.89 -0.34 9.75
CA LEU A 56 -4.88 -1.02 8.46
C LEU A 56 -6.15 -0.70 7.65
N LEU A 57 -7.30 -0.69 8.30
CA LEU A 57 -8.57 -0.34 7.68
C LEU A 57 -8.59 1.11 7.23
N TRP A 58 -8.04 2.02 8.04
CA TRP A 58 -7.88 3.43 7.71
C TRP A 58 -7.05 3.62 6.44
N GLN A 59 -5.84 3.06 6.43
CA GLN A 59 -4.93 3.17 5.29
C GLN A 59 -5.57 2.66 3.99
N ARG A 60 -6.33 1.58 4.09
CA ARG A 60 -6.93 0.92 2.93
C ARG A 60 -8.15 1.66 2.38
N ASN A 61 -9.00 2.20 3.25
CA ASN A 61 -10.34 2.67 2.88
C ASN A 61 -10.52 4.19 3.02
N CYS A 62 -9.80 4.84 3.93
CA CYS A 62 -10.08 6.21 4.38
C CYS A 62 -8.98 7.20 3.99
N ALA A 63 -7.72 6.80 4.12
CA ALA A 63 -6.55 7.67 3.98
C ALA A 63 -6.46 8.38 2.61
N ARG A 64 -6.95 7.75 1.56
CA ARG A 64 -6.96 8.34 0.20
C ARG A 64 -7.68 9.70 0.16
N CYS A 65 -8.74 9.86 0.91
CA CYS A 65 -9.53 11.09 0.93
C CYS A 65 -9.23 11.96 2.16
N HIS A 66 -8.99 11.33 3.32
CA HIS A 66 -8.82 11.99 4.60
C HIS A 66 -7.35 12.23 5.00
N GLY A 67 -6.39 11.72 4.21
CA GLY A 67 -4.97 11.74 4.53
C GLY A 67 -4.57 10.62 5.49
N THR A 68 -3.31 10.22 5.46
CA THR A 68 -2.78 9.12 6.29
C THR A 68 -2.87 9.44 7.79
N GLU A 69 -2.71 10.71 8.13
CA GLU A 69 -2.76 11.22 9.51
C GLU A 69 -4.12 11.86 9.88
N GLY A 70 -5.12 11.73 9.01
CA GLY A 70 -6.44 12.30 9.25
C GLY A 70 -6.51 13.83 9.26
N ARG A 71 -5.51 14.51 8.71
CA ARG A 71 -5.45 15.98 8.62
C ARG A 71 -6.16 16.57 7.39
N GLY A 72 -6.85 15.72 6.65
CA GLY A 72 -7.48 16.06 5.39
C GLY A 72 -6.57 15.79 4.19
N GLY A 73 -7.18 15.86 3.03
CA GLY A 73 -6.55 15.63 1.73
C GLY A 73 -6.98 16.69 0.72
N PRO A 74 -6.63 16.51 -0.56
CA PRO A 74 -7.00 17.44 -1.62
C PRO A 74 -8.51 17.64 -1.75
N GLN A 75 -9.28 16.59 -1.46
CA GLN A 75 -10.72 16.54 -1.65
C GLN A 75 -11.51 16.84 -0.37
N VAL A 76 -10.96 16.51 0.79
CA VAL A 76 -11.62 16.65 2.09
C VAL A 76 -10.74 17.47 3.02
N LYS A 77 -11.24 18.61 3.48
CA LYS A 77 -10.51 19.54 4.37
C LYS A 77 -10.78 19.30 5.86
N LEU A 78 -11.31 18.13 6.19
CA LEU A 78 -11.62 17.76 7.57
C LEU A 78 -10.34 17.32 8.29
N ASN A 79 -10.07 17.92 9.45
CA ASN A 79 -8.92 17.58 10.29
C ASN A 79 -9.38 16.85 11.55
N PHE A 80 -9.22 15.55 11.59
CA PHE A 80 -9.55 14.71 12.74
C PHE A 80 -8.61 14.91 13.92
N ALA A 81 -7.38 15.42 13.69
CA ALA A 81 -6.44 15.68 14.77
C ALA A 81 -6.80 16.94 15.59
N SER A 82 -7.72 17.78 15.13
CA SER A 82 -8.09 18.99 15.86
C SER A 82 -8.95 18.69 17.08
N ALA A 83 -8.63 19.30 18.23
CA ALA A 83 -9.40 19.17 19.46
C ALA A 83 -10.89 19.55 19.26
N ALA A 84 -11.13 20.63 18.52
CA ALA A 84 -12.50 21.09 18.25
C ALA A 84 -13.35 20.05 17.52
N TRP A 85 -12.75 19.26 16.60
CA TRP A 85 -13.44 18.17 15.94
C TRP A 85 -13.65 17.00 16.90
N GLN A 86 -12.61 16.61 17.65
CA GLN A 86 -12.66 15.47 18.56
C GLN A 86 -13.70 15.68 19.69
N ASP A 87 -13.80 16.89 20.22
CA ASP A 87 -14.74 17.24 21.28
C ASP A 87 -16.16 17.47 20.75
N GLY A 88 -16.28 17.81 19.46
CA GLY A 88 -17.56 18.16 18.84
C GLY A 88 -18.37 16.97 18.32
N ILE A 89 -17.85 15.74 18.42
CA ILE A 89 -18.49 14.54 17.87
C ILE A 89 -18.32 13.34 18.81
N ASP A 90 -19.35 12.55 19.00
CA ASP A 90 -19.29 11.30 19.76
C ASP A 90 -18.97 10.08 18.87
N ASP A 91 -18.57 8.97 19.51
CA ASP A 91 -18.17 7.74 18.82
C ASP A 91 -19.33 7.12 18.04
N ALA A 92 -20.55 7.17 18.58
CA ALA A 92 -21.74 6.66 17.91
C ALA A 92 -22.00 7.42 16.61
N ARG A 93 -21.76 8.73 16.60
CA ARG A 93 -21.91 9.54 15.41
C ARG A 93 -20.81 9.25 14.38
N ILE A 94 -19.57 9.03 14.83
CA ILE A 94 -18.47 8.60 13.93
C ILE A 94 -18.83 7.25 13.30
N ALA A 95 -19.21 6.26 14.10
CA ALA A 95 -19.62 4.94 13.63
C ALA A 95 -20.80 5.04 12.63
N GLN A 96 -21.78 5.89 12.91
CA GLN A 96 -22.91 6.12 12.00
C GLN A 96 -22.47 6.70 10.66
N LEU A 97 -21.55 7.68 10.67
CA LEU A 97 -21.00 8.28 9.44
C LEU A 97 -20.21 7.26 8.63
N ILE A 98 -19.43 6.39 9.26
CA ILE A 98 -18.72 5.31 8.58
C ILE A 98 -19.72 4.33 7.96
N THR A 99 -20.72 3.91 8.75
CA THR A 99 -21.72 2.92 8.31
C THR A 99 -22.55 3.42 7.14
N ARG A 100 -23.09 4.64 7.24
CA ARG A 100 -24.05 5.19 6.26
C ARG A 100 -23.43 6.05 5.18
N GLY A 101 -22.18 6.48 5.38
CA GLY A 101 -21.54 7.47 4.55
C GLY A 101 -22.12 8.89 4.76
N ASN A 102 -21.63 9.80 3.93
CA ASN A 102 -22.13 11.17 3.82
C ASN A 102 -22.15 11.59 2.33
N PRO A 103 -23.18 11.17 1.59
CA PRO A 103 -23.27 11.45 0.15
C PRO A 103 -23.25 12.96 -0.14
N PRO A 104 -22.72 13.38 -1.31
CA PRO A 104 -22.15 12.54 -2.37
C PRO A 104 -20.66 12.20 -2.18
N MET A 105 -19.99 12.72 -1.15
CA MET A 105 -18.53 12.67 -1.02
C MET A 105 -18.01 11.41 -0.34
N MET A 106 -18.68 10.97 0.73
CA MET A 106 -18.24 9.81 1.53
C MET A 106 -19.19 8.62 1.27
N PRO A 107 -18.67 7.51 0.73
CA PRO A 107 -19.45 6.29 0.54
C PRO A 107 -19.81 5.64 1.88
N ALA A 108 -20.83 4.79 1.86
CA ALA A 108 -21.21 3.95 2.99
C ALA A 108 -20.30 2.72 3.06
N PHE A 109 -19.88 2.34 4.27
CA PHE A 109 -19.02 1.18 4.50
C PHE A 109 -19.73 0.06 5.29
N GLY A 110 -20.98 0.24 5.70
CA GLY A 110 -21.70 -0.73 6.54
C GLY A 110 -21.96 -2.09 5.86
N GLU A 111 -21.88 -2.19 4.53
CA GLU A 111 -21.96 -3.47 3.82
C GLU A 111 -20.58 -4.09 3.55
N LEU A 112 -19.50 -3.32 3.73
CA LEU A 112 -18.13 -3.73 3.46
C LEU A 112 -17.36 -4.10 4.74
N LEU A 113 -17.73 -3.50 5.86
CA LEU A 113 -17.07 -3.64 7.15
C LEU A 113 -18.04 -4.20 8.19
N THR A 114 -17.54 -5.08 9.06
CA THR A 114 -18.32 -5.55 10.20
C THR A 114 -18.47 -4.46 11.27
N PRO A 115 -19.46 -4.56 12.18
CA PRO A 115 -19.58 -3.63 13.29
C PRO A 115 -18.29 -3.50 14.10
N GLU A 116 -17.59 -4.59 14.38
CA GLU A 116 -16.34 -4.63 15.14
C GLU A 116 -15.23 -3.86 14.39
N GLN A 117 -15.16 -4.02 13.07
CA GLN A 117 -14.20 -3.27 12.23
C GLN A 117 -14.51 -1.77 12.22
N ILE A 118 -15.76 -1.40 12.31
CA ILE A 118 -16.17 0.02 12.42
C ILE A 118 -15.77 0.57 13.79
N GLU A 119 -15.90 -0.20 14.87
CA GLU A 119 -15.44 0.20 16.21
C GLU A 119 -13.92 0.41 16.23
N GLU A 120 -13.13 -0.49 15.65
CA GLU A 120 -11.68 -0.35 15.49
C GLU A 120 -11.29 0.91 14.71
N LEU A 121 -12.07 1.26 13.68
CA LEU A 121 -11.87 2.52 12.95
C LEU A 121 -12.18 3.74 13.80
N VAL A 122 -13.22 3.70 14.63
CA VAL A 122 -13.56 4.78 15.56
C VAL A 122 -12.43 5.00 16.55
N GLU A 123 -11.92 3.93 17.16
CA GLU A 123 -10.76 3.99 18.05
C GLU A 123 -9.55 4.61 17.34
N HIS A 124 -9.24 4.15 16.13
CA HIS A 124 -8.12 4.70 15.36
C HIS A 124 -8.29 6.20 15.09
N VAL A 125 -9.49 6.65 14.70
CA VAL A 125 -9.79 8.09 14.52
C VAL A 125 -9.58 8.88 15.81
N ARG A 126 -9.86 8.29 16.98
CA ARG A 126 -9.59 8.91 18.27
C ARG A 126 -8.10 9.02 18.60
N THR A 127 -7.28 8.07 18.16
CA THR A 127 -5.83 8.16 18.36
C THR A 127 -5.18 9.31 17.57
N MET A 128 -5.86 9.86 16.57
CA MET A 128 -5.37 11.02 15.80
C MET A 128 -5.43 12.32 16.61
N ALA A 129 -6.15 12.34 17.75
CA ALA A 129 -6.19 13.48 18.64
C ALA A 129 -4.77 13.85 19.12
N GLY A 130 -4.40 15.12 18.98
CA GLY A 130 -3.12 15.63 19.51
C GLY A 130 -1.88 15.26 18.71
N GLY A 131 -2.00 14.70 17.52
CA GLY A 131 -0.88 14.61 16.59
C GLY A 131 -0.35 16.02 16.31
N ALA A 132 0.97 16.24 16.50
CA ALA A 132 1.63 17.55 16.50
C ALA A 132 1.15 18.45 15.34
N GLU A 133 0.79 19.69 15.68
CA GLU A 133 0.56 20.78 14.72
C GLU A 133 1.83 21.11 13.94
#